data_05fb6b8d170e92c059a1bc9cda8d42b8
#
_entry.id   05fb6b8d170e92c059a1bc9cda8d42b8
#
_cell.length_a   1.000
_cell.length_b   1.000
_cell.length_c   1.000
_cell.angle_alpha   90.00
_cell.angle_beta   90.00
_cell.angle_gamma   90.00
#
_symmetry.space_group_name_H-M   'P 1'
#
loop_
_entity.id
_entity.type
_entity.pdbx_description
1 polymer ?
#
loop_
_entity_poly.entity_id
_entity_poly.type
_entity_poly.pdbx_seq_one_letter_code
_entity_poly.pdbx_strand_id
1 'polypeptide(L)'
;MSASLVGSEMCIRDSYRFADACYDFWYTFVMPAVGDIEGGAGRIVAEGLSDEVLGTYLGHRFERVCSQWLLEESLAGRLPIRASSFGQWWGTDPALRQQDDVDVVAADRASKTALIGECKWRNSFDETEVLEKLHHRADLVKGYRIEFFYLFSKNPLSTATLRKMKASGDEFSVTLDDLYRHR
;
A
#
# COMPACT_ATOMS: atom_id res chain seq x y z
N MET A 1 4.60 13.36 9.61
CA MET A 1 4.96 12.47 10.74
C MET A 1 4.13 11.19 10.57
N SER A 2 4.74 10.13 10.05
CA SER A 2 4.08 8.83 9.92
C SER A 2 4.08 8.15 11.28
N ALA A 3 2.92 8.05 11.91
CA ALA A 3 2.77 7.27 13.12
C ALA A 3 2.70 5.80 12.75
N SER A 4 3.70 5.03 13.15
CA SER A 4 3.69 3.57 13.10
C SER A 4 2.60 3.05 14.02
N LEU A 5 1.68 2.24 13.51
CA LEU A 5 0.70 1.51 14.29
C LEU A 5 1.35 0.24 14.87
N VAL A 6 1.62 0.31 16.06
CA VAL A 6 2.00 -0.48 17.21
C VAL A 6 1.89 -2.00 17.11
N GLY A 7 3.02 -2.67 16.98
CA GLY A 7 3.29 -3.91 17.70
C GLY A 7 4.13 -3.59 18.95
N SER A 8 4.20 -4.46 19.92
CA SER A 8 4.82 -4.29 21.23
C SER A 8 6.35 -4.09 21.23
N GLU A 9 6.96 -3.84 20.09
CA GLU A 9 8.32 -3.34 19.94
C GLU A 9 8.33 -2.31 18.81
N MET A 10 8.38 -1.04 19.22
CA MET A 10 8.48 0.10 18.35
C MET A 10 9.90 0.17 17.77
N CYS A 11 10.17 -0.55 16.70
CA CYS A 11 11.35 -0.30 15.88
C CYS A 11 11.07 0.94 15.03
N ILE A 12 11.36 2.12 15.58
CA ILE A 12 11.45 3.37 14.82
C ILE A 12 12.69 3.26 13.95
N ARG A 13 12.54 2.73 12.75
CA ARG A 13 13.45 3.08 11.66
C ARG A 13 12.92 4.38 11.07
N ASP A 14 13.48 5.49 11.51
CA ASP A 14 13.30 6.77 10.85
C ASP A 14 13.89 6.67 9.44
N SER A 15 13.06 6.27 8.47
CA SER A 15 13.44 6.38 7.07
C SER A 15 13.02 7.74 6.57
N TYR A 16 13.99 8.61 6.31
CA TYR A 16 13.74 9.85 5.61
C TYR A 16 13.37 9.53 4.16
N ARG A 17 12.19 9.99 3.74
CA ARG A 17 11.72 9.82 2.36
C ARG A 17 11.28 11.17 1.82
N PHE A 18 11.53 11.42 0.55
CA PHE A 18 10.98 12.60 -0.12
C PHE A 18 9.45 12.56 -0.11
N ALA A 19 8.82 13.63 0.38
CA ALA A 19 7.37 13.76 0.36
C ALA A 19 6.85 13.96 -1.07
N ASP A 20 7.58 14.74 -1.87
CA ASP A 20 7.26 15.03 -3.26
C ASP A 20 7.72 13.90 -4.19
N ALA A 21 6.81 13.42 -5.04
CA ALA A 21 7.07 12.31 -5.95
C ALA A 21 8.06 12.68 -7.07
N CYS A 22 8.07 13.94 -7.50
CA CYS A 22 8.97 14.42 -8.53
C CYS A 22 10.41 14.46 -8.03
N TYR A 23 10.64 15.01 -6.82
CA TYR A 23 11.96 14.99 -6.20
C TYR A 23 12.46 13.59 -5.92
N ASP A 24 11.58 12.69 -5.47
CA ASP A 24 11.96 11.31 -5.22
C ASP A 24 12.37 10.58 -6.52
N PHE A 25 11.61 10.76 -7.59
CA PHE A 25 11.97 10.24 -8.91
C PHE A 25 13.29 10.84 -9.40
N TRP A 26 13.46 12.16 -9.24
CA TRP A 26 14.67 12.86 -9.63
C TRP A 26 15.91 12.29 -8.92
N TYR A 27 15.87 12.20 -7.60
CA TYR A 27 17.02 11.71 -6.83
C TYR A 27 17.25 10.21 -7.01
N THR A 28 16.22 9.45 -7.34
CA THR A 28 16.34 8.00 -7.56
C THR A 28 16.95 7.69 -8.93
N PHE A 29 16.51 8.37 -9.99
CA PHE A 29 16.82 7.99 -11.36
C PHE A 29 17.60 9.04 -12.13
N VAL A 30 17.33 10.32 -11.94
CA VAL A 30 17.91 11.39 -12.76
C VAL A 30 19.25 11.85 -12.19
N MET A 31 19.31 12.16 -10.90
CA MET A 31 20.51 12.69 -10.25
C MET A 31 21.74 11.76 -10.37
N PRO A 32 21.62 10.43 -10.21
CA PRO A 32 22.77 9.53 -10.41
C PRO A 32 23.32 9.51 -11.82
N ALA A 33 22.47 9.85 -12.82
CA ALA A 33 22.83 9.84 -14.24
C ALA A 33 22.96 11.25 -14.85
N VAL A 34 23.01 12.31 -14.02
CA VAL A 34 22.99 13.69 -14.50
C VAL A 34 24.13 14.00 -15.46
N GLY A 35 25.34 13.48 -15.21
CA GLY A 35 26.49 13.68 -16.08
C GLY A 35 26.31 13.07 -17.47
N ASP A 36 25.72 11.89 -17.56
CA ASP A 36 25.43 11.22 -18.82
C ASP A 36 24.33 11.96 -19.58
N ILE A 37 23.31 12.44 -18.85
CA ILE A 37 22.20 13.21 -19.44
C ILE A 37 22.70 14.55 -20.02
N GLU A 38 23.52 15.28 -19.27
CA GLU A 38 24.15 16.53 -19.74
C GLU A 38 25.13 16.29 -20.89
N GLY A 39 25.78 15.12 -20.92
CA GLY A 39 26.62 14.66 -22.02
C GLY A 39 25.84 14.24 -23.28
N GLY A 40 24.51 14.32 -23.27
CA GLY A 40 23.64 13.98 -24.40
C GLY A 40 23.16 12.52 -24.45
N ALA A 41 23.50 11.69 -23.46
CA ALA A 41 23.11 10.28 -23.40
C ALA A 41 21.76 10.05 -22.70
N GLY A 42 20.96 11.07 -22.48
CA GLY A 42 19.68 10.98 -21.73
C GLY A 42 18.71 9.93 -22.27
N ARG A 43 18.69 9.70 -23.59
CA ARG A 43 17.88 8.64 -24.20
C ARG A 43 18.34 7.24 -23.76
N ILE A 44 19.64 7.01 -23.72
CA ILE A 44 20.24 5.72 -23.31
C ILE A 44 19.92 5.46 -21.84
N VAL A 45 20.04 6.50 -21.00
CA VAL A 45 19.68 6.43 -19.58
C VAL A 45 18.21 6.05 -19.42
N ALA A 46 17.30 6.69 -20.16
CA ALA A 46 15.88 6.41 -20.09
C ALA A 46 15.54 4.98 -20.58
N GLU A 47 16.15 4.53 -21.66
CA GLU A 47 16.01 3.15 -22.18
C GLU A 47 16.58 2.09 -21.21
N GLY A 48 17.51 2.47 -20.34
CA GLY A 48 18.05 1.61 -19.26
C GLY A 48 17.12 1.42 -18.08
N LEU A 49 16.07 2.23 -17.94
CA LEU A 49 15.05 2.06 -16.90
C LEU A 49 14.10 0.93 -17.31
N SER A 50 14.42 -0.30 -16.88
CA SER A 50 13.58 -1.48 -17.18
C SER A 50 12.21 -1.39 -16.51
N ASP A 51 11.23 -2.07 -17.10
CA ASP A 51 9.88 -2.21 -16.52
C ASP A 51 9.90 -2.80 -15.11
N GLU A 52 10.88 -3.63 -14.78
CA GLU A 52 11.06 -4.22 -13.45
C GLU A 52 11.48 -3.16 -12.43
N VAL A 53 12.48 -2.32 -12.77
CA VAL A 53 12.97 -1.24 -11.91
C VAL A 53 11.86 -0.21 -11.67
N LEU A 54 11.19 0.22 -12.73
CA LEU A 54 10.07 1.15 -12.63
C LEU A 54 8.88 0.51 -11.90
N GLY A 55 8.60 -0.76 -12.12
CA GLY A 55 7.52 -1.50 -11.46
C GLY A 55 7.72 -1.55 -9.94
N THR A 56 8.93 -1.83 -9.49
CA THR A 56 9.28 -1.83 -8.06
C THR A 56 9.12 -0.43 -7.46
N TYR A 57 9.66 0.59 -8.11
CA TYR A 57 9.53 1.98 -7.66
C TYR A 57 8.06 2.42 -7.58
N LEU A 58 7.28 2.16 -8.63
CA LEU A 58 5.86 2.52 -8.71
C LEU A 58 5.02 1.72 -7.70
N GLY A 59 5.39 0.49 -7.37
CA GLY A 59 4.75 -0.30 -6.32
C GLY A 59 4.76 0.43 -4.98
N HIS A 60 5.94 0.85 -4.52
CA HIS A 60 6.06 1.62 -3.28
C HIS A 60 5.35 2.99 -3.34
N ARG A 61 5.28 3.60 -4.52
CA ARG A 61 4.52 4.84 -4.69
C ARG A 61 3.03 4.60 -4.62
N PHE A 62 2.55 3.51 -5.17
CA PHE A 62 1.17 3.10 -5.15
C PHE A 62 0.68 2.87 -3.71
N GLU A 63 1.45 2.18 -2.86
CA GLU A 63 1.14 2.03 -1.41
C GLU A 63 0.90 3.38 -0.73
N ARG A 64 1.72 4.38 -1.04
CA ARG A 64 1.56 5.74 -0.48
C ARG A 64 0.29 6.43 -0.97
N VAL A 65 -0.03 6.30 -2.26
CA VAL A 65 -1.26 6.85 -2.83
C VAL A 65 -2.48 6.18 -2.19
N CYS A 66 -2.45 4.85 -1.98
CA CYS A 66 -3.51 4.11 -1.31
C CYS A 66 -3.69 4.57 0.15
N SER A 67 -2.59 4.75 0.89
CA SER A 67 -2.63 5.28 2.26
C SER A 67 -3.22 6.68 2.32
N GLN A 68 -2.84 7.55 1.39
CA GLN A 68 -3.39 8.91 1.32
C GLN A 68 -4.89 8.89 0.97
N TRP A 69 -5.30 8.04 0.04
CA TRP A 69 -6.71 7.87 -0.31
C TRP A 69 -7.54 7.41 0.89
N LEU A 70 -7.04 6.44 1.68
CA LEU A 70 -7.73 6.02 2.91
C LEU A 70 -7.89 7.18 3.90
N LEU A 71 -6.88 8.03 4.03
CA LEU A 71 -6.98 9.23 4.87
C LEU A 71 -8.06 10.18 4.36
N GLU A 72 -8.09 10.47 3.05
CA GLU A 72 -9.07 11.34 2.41
C GLU A 72 -10.51 10.77 2.55
N GLU A 73 -10.68 9.45 2.35
CA GLU A 73 -11.96 8.76 2.56
C GLU A 73 -12.42 8.79 4.02
N SER A 74 -11.49 8.67 4.97
CA SER A 74 -11.79 8.78 6.40
C SER A 74 -12.25 10.19 6.76
N LEU A 75 -11.54 11.22 6.29
CA LEU A 75 -11.90 12.62 6.54
C LEU A 75 -13.26 12.97 5.92
N ALA A 76 -13.60 12.35 4.82
CA ALA A 76 -14.90 12.49 4.16
C ALA A 76 -16.01 11.61 4.78
N GLY A 77 -15.70 10.79 5.77
CA GLY A 77 -16.65 9.91 6.44
C GLY A 77 -17.17 8.75 5.56
N ARG A 78 -16.41 8.33 4.55
CA ARG A 78 -16.80 7.27 3.62
C ARG A 78 -16.19 5.90 3.95
N LEU A 79 -15.26 5.83 4.92
CA LEU A 79 -14.79 4.54 5.43
C LEU A 79 -15.82 3.89 6.38
N PRO A 80 -15.85 2.56 6.45
CA PRO A 80 -16.74 1.83 7.35
C PRO A 80 -16.38 1.98 8.84
N ILE A 81 -15.18 2.51 9.14
CA ILE A 81 -14.71 2.82 10.50
C ILE A 81 -14.29 4.27 10.62
N ARG A 82 -14.28 4.82 11.84
CA ARG A 82 -13.77 6.17 12.13
C ARG A 82 -12.26 6.12 12.36
N ALA A 83 -11.50 5.90 11.30
CA ALA A 83 -10.06 5.78 11.41
C ALA A 83 -9.42 7.10 11.88
N SER A 84 -8.62 7.01 12.94
CA SER A 84 -7.86 8.11 13.52
C SER A 84 -6.34 7.90 13.44
N SER A 85 -5.91 6.76 12.94
CA SER A 85 -4.51 6.38 12.82
C SER A 85 -4.29 5.61 11.53
N PHE A 86 -3.22 5.97 10.80
CA PHE A 86 -2.89 5.40 9.49
C PHE A 86 -1.42 5.02 9.47
N GLY A 87 -1.09 3.92 8.79
CA GLY A 87 0.28 3.46 8.68
C GLY A 87 0.40 2.14 7.93
N GLN A 88 1.53 1.49 8.13
CA GLN A 88 1.83 0.14 7.68
C GLN A 88 2.08 -0.72 8.93
N TRP A 89 1.92 -2.01 8.80
CA TRP A 89 2.31 -2.94 9.84
C TRP A 89 3.40 -3.87 9.30
N TRP A 90 4.35 -4.21 10.14
CA TRP A 90 5.35 -5.24 9.88
C TRP A 90 5.64 -5.99 11.17
N GLY A 91 5.89 -7.27 11.04
CA GLY A 91 6.15 -8.15 12.17
C GLY A 91 6.67 -9.50 11.74
N THR A 92 6.69 -10.43 12.67
CA THR A 92 7.06 -11.82 12.41
C THR A 92 5.82 -12.68 12.51
N ASP A 93 5.56 -13.48 11.51
CA ASP A 93 4.60 -14.57 11.59
C ASP A 93 5.22 -15.71 12.41
N PRO A 94 4.73 -16.00 13.62
CA PRO A 94 5.30 -17.03 14.47
C PRO A 94 5.07 -18.44 13.92
N ALA A 95 4.03 -18.66 13.11
CA ALA A 95 3.72 -19.95 12.51
C ALA A 95 4.67 -20.30 11.36
N LEU A 96 4.95 -19.31 10.50
CA LEU A 96 5.83 -19.46 9.34
C LEU A 96 7.29 -19.10 9.66
N ARG A 97 7.56 -18.49 10.83
CA ARG A 97 8.90 -18.01 11.28
C ARG A 97 9.55 -17.06 10.24
N GLN A 98 8.77 -16.26 9.59
CA GLN A 98 9.23 -15.29 8.60
C GLN A 98 8.68 -13.90 8.90
N GLN A 99 9.35 -12.88 8.35
CA GLN A 99 8.83 -11.52 8.41
C GLN A 99 7.67 -11.37 7.44
N ASP A 100 6.66 -10.63 7.87
CA ASP A 100 5.49 -10.31 7.08
C ASP A 100 5.08 -8.86 7.32
N ASP A 101 4.35 -8.27 6.38
CA ASP A 101 3.95 -6.88 6.41
C ASP A 101 2.53 -6.69 5.85
N VAL A 102 1.93 -5.56 6.18
CA VAL A 102 0.67 -5.09 5.64
C VAL A 102 0.89 -3.68 5.10
N ASP A 103 0.62 -3.49 3.83
CA ASP A 103 0.93 -2.27 3.10
C ASP A 103 0.20 -1.05 3.64
N VAL A 104 -1.07 -1.20 4.02
CA VAL A 104 -1.87 -0.11 4.57
C VAL A 104 -2.73 -0.60 5.74
N VAL A 105 -2.74 0.20 6.79
CA VAL A 105 -3.57 -0.02 7.98
C VAL A 105 -4.24 1.30 8.35
N ALA A 106 -5.56 1.27 8.56
CA ALA A 106 -6.27 2.40 9.15
C ALA A 106 -7.07 1.91 10.37
N ALA A 107 -6.91 2.59 11.51
CA ALA A 107 -7.44 2.13 12.78
C ALA A 107 -8.22 3.20 13.52
N ASP A 108 -9.30 2.78 14.14
CA ASP A 108 -10.03 3.52 15.17
C ASP A 108 -9.46 3.13 16.55
N ARG A 109 -8.75 4.06 17.16
CA ARG A 109 -8.16 3.84 18.49
C ARG A 109 -9.21 3.73 19.59
N ALA A 110 -10.37 4.35 19.42
CA ALA A 110 -11.43 4.37 20.42
C ALA A 110 -12.17 3.02 20.50
N SER A 111 -12.58 2.51 19.35
CA SER A 111 -13.29 1.21 19.25
C SER A 111 -12.35 0.01 19.21
N LYS A 112 -11.03 0.22 19.03
CA LYS A 112 -10.04 -0.84 18.80
C LYS A 112 -10.36 -1.70 17.58
N THR A 113 -10.95 -1.10 16.55
CA THR A 113 -11.18 -1.72 15.25
C THR A 113 -10.22 -1.17 14.21
N ALA A 114 -9.91 -1.98 13.20
CA ALA A 114 -9.07 -1.53 12.09
C ALA A 114 -9.51 -2.19 10.78
N LEU A 115 -9.09 -1.57 9.70
CA LEU A 115 -9.03 -2.15 8.38
C LEU A 115 -7.57 -2.34 7.95
N ILE A 116 -7.33 -3.36 7.15
CA ILE A 116 -6.03 -3.62 6.55
C ILE A 116 -6.17 -3.75 5.04
N GLY A 117 -5.09 -3.48 4.33
CA GLY A 117 -5.10 -3.57 2.87
C GLY A 117 -3.76 -3.94 2.27
N GLU A 118 -3.85 -4.57 1.11
CA GLU A 118 -2.73 -4.99 0.28
C GLU A 118 -2.74 -4.20 -1.02
N CYS A 119 -1.55 -3.80 -1.50
CA CYS A 119 -1.38 -2.97 -2.70
C CYS A 119 -0.66 -3.77 -3.79
N LYS A 120 -1.29 -3.93 -4.96
CA LYS A 120 -0.75 -4.68 -6.09
C LYS A 120 -0.56 -3.80 -7.32
N TRP A 121 0.67 -3.33 -7.52
CA TRP A 121 1.10 -2.63 -8.74
C TRP A 121 1.58 -3.62 -9.79
N ARG A 122 0.71 -4.57 -10.17
CA ARG A 122 1.01 -5.59 -11.18
C ARG A 122 -0.16 -5.71 -12.15
N ASN A 123 0.14 -6.12 -13.39
CA ASN A 123 -0.90 -6.29 -14.41
C ASN A 123 -1.78 -7.52 -14.13
N SER A 124 -1.20 -8.56 -13.50
CA SER A 124 -1.91 -9.78 -13.09
C SER A 124 -1.25 -10.38 -11.85
N PHE A 125 -2.04 -11.00 -11.00
CA PHE A 125 -1.63 -11.73 -9.80
C PHE A 125 -2.73 -12.72 -9.41
N ASP A 126 -2.43 -13.66 -8.53
CA ASP A 126 -3.44 -14.55 -7.95
C ASP A 126 -4.25 -13.79 -6.88
N GLU A 127 -5.46 -13.37 -7.27
CA GLU A 127 -6.35 -12.58 -6.42
C GLU A 127 -6.80 -13.36 -5.19
N THR A 128 -7.00 -14.68 -5.33
CA THR A 128 -7.44 -15.54 -4.23
C THR A 128 -6.32 -15.70 -3.20
N GLU A 129 -5.10 -16.00 -3.65
CA GLU A 129 -3.94 -16.13 -2.78
C GLU A 129 -3.66 -14.84 -1.99
N VAL A 130 -3.78 -13.68 -2.68
CA VAL A 130 -3.55 -12.38 -2.04
C VAL A 130 -4.58 -12.11 -0.94
N LEU A 131 -5.86 -12.38 -1.18
CA LEU A 131 -6.91 -12.22 -0.18
C LEU A 131 -6.75 -13.18 0.99
N GLU A 132 -6.44 -14.46 0.74
CA GLU A 132 -6.17 -15.44 1.79
C GLU A 132 -5.00 -15.02 2.68
N LYS A 133 -3.91 -14.52 2.09
CA LYS A 133 -2.78 -13.97 2.84
C LYS A 133 -3.18 -12.75 3.66
N LEU A 134 -3.98 -11.85 3.10
CA LEU A 134 -4.43 -10.66 3.81
C LEU A 134 -5.31 -11.03 5.01
N HIS A 135 -6.20 -12.01 4.87
CA HIS A 135 -6.97 -12.54 6.00
C HIS A 135 -6.08 -13.19 7.06
N HIS A 136 -5.07 -13.98 6.66
CA HIS A 136 -4.12 -14.57 7.61
C HIS A 136 -3.38 -13.49 8.41
N ARG A 137 -2.99 -12.39 7.78
CA ARG A 137 -2.31 -11.27 8.42
C ARG A 137 -3.16 -10.53 9.44
N ALA A 138 -4.49 -10.62 9.35
CA ALA A 138 -5.39 -10.03 10.34
C ALA A 138 -5.09 -10.55 11.77
N ASP A 139 -4.73 -11.82 11.91
CA ASP A 139 -4.39 -12.43 13.19
C ASP A 139 -3.03 -11.97 13.74
N LEU A 140 -2.18 -11.43 12.88
CA LEU A 140 -0.85 -10.93 13.24
C LEU A 140 -0.89 -9.50 13.78
N VAL A 141 -1.84 -8.68 13.34
CA VAL A 141 -1.99 -7.27 13.73
C VAL A 141 -2.62 -7.19 15.13
N LYS A 142 -1.78 -7.17 16.16
CA LYS A 142 -2.22 -7.17 17.56
C LYS A 142 -2.78 -5.83 18.02
N GLY A 143 -3.70 -5.88 18.96
CA GLY A 143 -4.26 -4.69 19.62
C GLY A 143 -5.46 -4.07 18.93
N TYR A 144 -5.85 -4.58 17.78
CA TYR A 144 -7.03 -4.18 17.03
C TYR A 144 -7.79 -5.40 16.53
N ARG A 145 -9.11 -5.27 16.43
CA ARG A 145 -9.96 -6.24 15.73
C ARG A 145 -10.06 -5.80 14.27
N ILE A 146 -9.54 -6.61 13.35
CA ILE A 146 -9.63 -6.34 11.93
C ILE A 146 -11.03 -6.68 11.45
N GLU A 147 -11.73 -5.70 10.89
CA GLU A 147 -13.12 -5.85 10.45
C GLU A 147 -13.28 -5.73 8.93
N PHE A 148 -12.33 -5.09 8.26
CA PHE A 148 -12.42 -4.82 6.82
C PHE A 148 -11.10 -5.02 6.12
N PHE A 149 -11.17 -5.51 4.87
CA PHE A 149 -10.05 -5.87 4.04
C PHE A 149 -10.11 -5.10 2.71
N TYR A 150 -9.02 -4.43 2.37
CA TYR A 150 -8.92 -3.65 1.14
C TYR A 150 -7.88 -4.24 0.20
N LEU A 151 -8.27 -4.49 -1.04
CA LEU A 151 -7.33 -4.88 -2.10
C LEU A 151 -7.23 -3.75 -3.11
N PHE A 152 -6.10 -3.05 -3.06
CA PHE A 152 -5.77 -2.00 -4.00
C PHE A 152 -5.05 -2.60 -5.20
N SER A 153 -5.52 -2.33 -6.41
CA SER A 153 -4.94 -2.89 -7.62
C SER A 153 -4.84 -1.86 -8.74
N LYS A 154 -3.82 -2.05 -9.60
CA LYS A 154 -3.66 -1.23 -10.80
C LYS A 154 -4.84 -1.40 -11.75
N ASN A 155 -5.29 -2.62 -11.94
CA ASN A 155 -6.37 -3.01 -12.85
C ASN A 155 -7.57 -3.56 -12.07
N PRO A 156 -8.79 -3.55 -12.64
CA PRO A 156 -9.94 -4.20 -12.05
C PRO A 156 -9.71 -5.70 -11.79
N LEU A 157 -10.23 -6.18 -10.68
CA LEU A 157 -10.21 -7.60 -10.35
C LEU A 157 -11.19 -8.39 -11.23
N SER A 158 -11.05 -9.71 -11.22
CA SER A 158 -11.96 -10.60 -11.92
C SER A 158 -13.40 -10.46 -11.39
N THR A 159 -14.38 -10.66 -12.26
CA THR A 159 -15.80 -10.63 -11.87
C THR A 159 -16.15 -11.68 -10.83
N ALA A 160 -15.42 -12.79 -10.80
CA ALA A 160 -15.61 -13.84 -9.81
C ALA A 160 -15.18 -13.37 -8.41
N THR A 161 -14.00 -12.75 -8.31
CA THR A 161 -13.49 -12.18 -7.06
C THR A 161 -14.37 -11.04 -6.56
N LEU A 162 -14.75 -10.11 -7.44
CA LEU A 162 -15.65 -9.01 -7.07
C LEU A 162 -17.01 -9.49 -6.52
N ARG A 163 -17.56 -10.60 -7.05
CA ARG A 163 -18.78 -11.21 -6.52
C ARG A 163 -18.58 -11.80 -5.13
N LYS A 164 -17.44 -12.46 -4.89
CA LYS A 164 -17.09 -13.02 -3.56
C LYS A 164 -16.96 -11.89 -2.54
N MET A 165 -16.16 -10.85 -2.84
CA MET A 165 -15.97 -9.69 -1.98
C MET A 165 -17.30 -8.99 -1.64
N LYS A 166 -18.18 -8.83 -2.63
CA LYS A 166 -19.50 -8.26 -2.40
C LYS A 166 -20.38 -9.14 -1.52
N ALA A 167 -20.23 -10.45 -1.58
CA ALA A 167 -21.00 -11.40 -0.77
C ALA A 167 -20.48 -11.46 0.68
N SER A 168 -19.18 -11.31 0.92
CA SER A 168 -18.59 -11.26 2.26
C SER A 168 -19.03 -9.99 3.00
N GLY A 169 -19.05 -8.85 2.30
CA GLY A 169 -19.46 -7.55 2.85
C GLY A 169 -18.39 -6.82 3.65
N ASP A 170 -17.26 -7.43 3.90
CA ASP A 170 -16.12 -6.91 4.64
C ASP A 170 -14.86 -6.70 3.76
N GLU A 171 -14.91 -7.14 2.51
CA GLU A 171 -13.84 -7.01 1.53
C GLU A 171 -14.15 -5.93 0.48
N PHE A 172 -13.17 -5.08 0.18
CA PHE A 172 -13.30 -3.95 -0.74
C PHE A 172 -12.19 -3.96 -1.77
N SER A 173 -12.55 -3.79 -3.04
CA SER A 173 -11.62 -3.57 -4.14
C SER A 173 -11.58 -2.11 -4.51
N VAL A 174 -10.37 -1.56 -4.62
CA VAL A 174 -10.11 -0.18 -5.07
C VAL A 174 -9.09 -0.22 -6.18
N THR A 175 -9.50 0.25 -7.36
CA THR A 175 -8.62 0.32 -8.53
C THR A 175 -7.88 1.64 -8.60
N LEU A 176 -6.84 1.71 -9.45
CA LEU A 176 -6.15 2.96 -9.74
C LEU A 176 -7.14 4.06 -10.19
N ASP A 177 -8.15 3.72 -11.00
CA ASP A 177 -9.16 4.66 -11.47
C ASP A 177 -10.04 5.18 -10.33
N ASP A 178 -10.35 4.33 -9.35
CA ASP A 178 -11.18 4.70 -8.20
C ASP A 178 -10.47 5.71 -7.30
N LEU A 179 -9.12 5.64 -7.18
CA LEU A 179 -8.32 6.58 -6.40
C LEU A 179 -8.42 8.03 -6.91
N TYR A 180 -8.82 8.25 -8.16
CA TYR A 180 -8.90 9.57 -8.80
C TYR A 180 -10.33 10.05 -9.08
N ARG A 181 -11.36 9.22 -8.92
CA ARG A 181 -12.76 9.56 -9.26
C ARG A 181 -13.40 10.62 -8.37
N HIS A 182 -12.84 10.89 -7.20
CA HIS A 182 -13.42 11.80 -6.21
C HIS A 182 -12.59 13.08 -6.00
N ARG A 183 -11.66 13.36 -6.89
CA ARG A 183 -10.87 14.60 -6.88
C ARG A 183 -11.47 15.68 -7.76
#